data_749c9dd5a44879ff8aa054c8c6205c48
#
_entry.id   749c9dd5a44879ff8aa054c8c6205c48
#
_cell.length_a   1.000
_cell.length_b   1.000
_cell.length_c   1.000
_cell.angle_alpha   90.00
_cell.angle_beta   90.00
_cell.angle_gamma   90.00
#
_symmetry.space_group_name_H-M   'P 1'
#
loop_
_entity.id
_entity.type
_entity.pdbx_description
1 polymer ?
#
loop_
_entity_poly.entity_id
_entity_poly.type
_entity_poly.pdbx_seq_one_letter_code
_entity_poly.pdbx_strand_id
1 'polypeptide(L)'
;MRFALLCAAALLAAPAMADELVAKNGSDQVRLTDSPCANEQVLNRIKPDYRSVMRDASATVQGETYKACWISNGEAAHLLYEDGDQGVIPLSDFKIPLTV
;
A
#
# COMPACT_ATOMS: atom_id res chain seq x y z
N MET A 1 -29.25 24.03 13.85
CA MET A 1 -29.86 23.34 12.94
C MET A 1 -29.13 22.99 11.74
N ARG A 2 -28.37 23.66 11.16
CA ARG A 2 -27.71 23.25 10.01
C ARG A 2 -26.42 22.60 10.30
N PHE A 3 -26.06 22.48 11.49
CA PHE A 3 -24.80 21.94 11.77
C PHE A 3 -24.66 20.50 11.57
N ALA A 4 -25.70 19.79 11.55
CA ALA A 4 -25.62 18.36 11.38
C ALA A 4 -24.91 17.99 10.11
N LEU A 5 -24.88 18.87 9.17
CA LEU A 5 -24.23 18.57 7.93
C LEU A 5 -22.75 18.34 8.09
N LEU A 6 -22.17 19.00 9.06
CA LEU A 6 -20.75 18.89 9.23
C LEU A 6 -20.33 17.54 9.67
N CYS A 7 -21.17 16.90 10.44
CA CYS A 7 -20.80 15.60 10.95
C CYS A 7 -20.69 14.59 9.85
N ALA A 8 -21.52 14.73 8.84
CA ALA A 8 -21.49 13.78 7.77
C ALA A 8 -20.16 13.80 7.05
N ALA A 9 -19.59 14.96 6.90
CA ALA A 9 -18.36 15.08 6.20
C ALA A 9 -17.23 14.35 6.93
N ALA A 10 -17.25 14.39 8.21
CA ALA A 10 -16.21 13.76 8.98
C ALA A 10 -16.21 12.24 8.82
N LEU A 11 -17.36 11.67 8.63
CA LEU A 11 -17.45 10.24 8.53
C LEU A 11 -16.83 9.71 7.27
N LEU A 12 -16.73 10.50 6.25
CA LEU A 12 -16.24 10.02 4.99
C LEU A 12 -14.77 9.68 5.02
N ALA A 13 -14.04 10.21 5.96
CA ALA A 13 -12.62 9.96 6.01
C ALA A 13 -12.28 8.61 6.62
N ALA A 14 -13.17 8.06 7.42
CA ALA A 14 -12.84 6.86 8.16
C ALA A 14 -12.61 5.62 7.33
N PRO A 15 -13.42 5.33 6.32
CA PRO A 15 -13.27 4.05 5.63
C PRO A 15 -11.94 3.86 4.93
N ALA A 16 -11.31 4.94 4.55
CA ALA A 16 -10.10 4.81 3.77
C ALA A 16 -8.93 4.24 4.54
N MET A 17 -9.04 4.21 5.85
CA MET A 17 -7.92 3.78 6.65
C MET A 17 -7.84 2.30 6.87
N ALA A 18 -8.86 1.56 6.52
CA ALA A 18 -8.96 0.17 6.91
C ALA A 18 -8.19 -0.78 6.02
N ASP A 19 -7.67 -0.31 4.90
CA ASP A 19 -7.17 -1.21 3.89
C ASP A 19 -5.66 -1.24 3.79
N GLU A 20 -4.97 -1.06 4.90
CA GLU A 20 -3.53 -1.14 4.91
C GLU A 20 -3.05 -2.39 5.61
N LEU A 21 -1.97 -2.96 5.10
CA LEU A 21 -1.28 -4.06 5.75
C LEU A 21 0.16 -3.65 5.94
N VAL A 22 0.76 -4.03 7.06
CA VAL A 22 2.12 -3.65 7.37
C VAL A 22 2.91 -4.86 7.83
N ALA A 23 4.10 -5.03 7.27
CA ALA A 23 5.07 -6.00 7.74
C ALA A 23 6.25 -5.24 8.32
N LYS A 24 6.66 -5.60 9.53
CA LYS A 24 7.74 -4.93 10.21
C LYS A 24 8.90 -5.86 10.48
N ASN A 25 10.11 -5.31 10.39
CA ASN A 25 11.31 -6.04 10.76
C ASN A 25 12.22 -5.02 11.43
N GLY A 26 12.15 -4.99 12.77
CA GLY A 26 12.84 -3.95 13.52
C GLY A 26 12.21 -2.59 13.23
N SER A 27 13.02 -1.63 12.82
CA SER A 27 12.51 -0.31 12.48
C SER A 27 12.14 -0.21 11.01
N ASP A 28 12.42 -1.22 10.22
CA ASP A 28 12.04 -1.24 8.81
C ASP A 28 10.61 -1.75 8.67
N GLN A 29 9.93 -1.28 7.64
CA GLN A 29 8.57 -1.76 7.41
C GLN A 29 8.20 -1.68 5.94
N VAL A 30 7.29 -2.55 5.54
CA VAL A 30 6.67 -2.50 4.21
C VAL A 30 5.18 -2.31 4.41
N ARG A 31 4.61 -1.38 3.65
CA ARG A 31 3.20 -1.07 3.77
C ARG A 31 2.52 -1.33 2.43
N LEU A 32 1.43 -2.07 2.47
CA LEU A 32 0.61 -2.37 1.31
C LEU A 32 -0.73 -1.67 1.46
N THR A 33 -1.23 -1.10 0.39
CA THR A 33 -2.56 -0.49 0.42
C THR A 33 -3.44 -1.15 -0.62
N ASP A 34 -4.73 -0.87 -0.54
CA ASP A 34 -5.70 -1.36 -1.53
C ASP A 34 -5.98 -0.31 -2.59
N SER A 35 -5.28 0.79 -2.56
CA SER A 35 -5.44 1.85 -3.56
C SER A 35 -4.74 1.48 -4.86
N PRO A 36 -5.29 1.86 -5.99
CA PRO A 36 -4.61 1.59 -7.26
C PRO A 36 -3.24 2.25 -7.28
N CYS A 37 -2.27 1.57 -7.87
CA CYS A 37 -0.95 2.14 -7.98
C CYS A 37 -0.96 3.24 -9.02
N ALA A 38 -0.49 4.42 -8.64
CA ALA A 38 -0.43 5.56 -9.53
C ALA A 38 1.02 5.95 -9.89
N ASN A 39 1.97 5.12 -9.52
CA ASN A 39 3.38 5.43 -9.72
C ASN A 39 3.80 5.09 -11.14
N GLU A 40 3.97 6.11 -11.97
CA GLU A 40 4.26 5.89 -13.38
C GLU A 40 5.63 5.26 -13.60
N GLN A 41 6.59 5.55 -12.75
CA GLN A 41 7.90 4.94 -12.91
C GLN A 41 7.84 3.43 -12.77
N VAL A 42 7.00 2.96 -11.89
CA VAL A 42 6.83 1.52 -11.70
C VAL A 42 5.94 0.96 -12.80
N LEU A 43 4.81 1.62 -13.07
CA LEU A 43 3.85 1.11 -14.05
C LEU A 43 4.45 0.99 -15.43
N ASN A 44 5.38 1.84 -15.79
CA ASN A 44 6.03 1.76 -17.09
C ASN A 44 6.91 0.53 -17.24
N ARG A 45 7.25 -0.13 -16.15
CA ARG A 45 8.03 -1.37 -16.18
C ARG A 45 7.15 -2.61 -16.20
N ILE A 46 5.82 -2.42 -16.14
CA ILE A 46 4.87 -3.51 -16.02
C ILE A 46 4.09 -3.64 -17.31
N LYS A 47 3.81 -4.88 -17.73
CA LYS A 47 3.01 -5.10 -18.93
C LYS A 47 1.65 -4.43 -18.77
N PRO A 48 1.12 -3.83 -19.84
CA PRO A 48 -0.14 -3.10 -19.74
C PRO A 48 -1.28 -3.89 -19.13
N ASP A 49 -1.31 -5.20 -19.39
CA ASP A 49 -2.40 -6.03 -18.88
C ASP A 49 -2.46 -6.10 -17.38
N TYR A 50 -1.32 -5.88 -16.72
CA TYR A 50 -1.26 -5.99 -15.26
C TYR A 50 -1.32 -4.65 -14.54
N ARG A 51 -1.23 -3.54 -15.27
CA ARG A 51 -1.17 -2.23 -14.62
C ARG A 51 -2.40 -1.91 -13.81
N SER A 52 -3.56 -2.31 -14.30
CA SER A 52 -4.83 -1.97 -13.64
C SER A 52 -5.05 -2.74 -12.35
N VAL A 53 -4.34 -3.86 -12.16
CA VAL A 53 -4.54 -4.64 -10.94
C VAL A 53 -3.46 -4.36 -9.89
N MET A 54 -2.46 -3.56 -10.24
CA MET A 54 -1.42 -3.22 -9.28
C MET A 54 -1.94 -2.25 -8.24
N ARG A 55 -1.49 -2.41 -7.01
CA ARG A 55 -1.88 -1.56 -5.90
C ARG A 55 -0.66 -0.82 -5.39
N ASP A 56 -0.91 0.22 -4.62
CA ASP A 56 0.15 1.08 -4.12
C ASP A 56 0.84 0.46 -2.91
N ALA A 57 2.14 0.67 -2.79
CA ALA A 57 2.91 0.14 -1.69
C ALA A 57 4.11 1.03 -1.41
N SER A 58 4.72 0.86 -0.25
CA SER A 58 5.94 1.56 0.09
C SER A 58 6.73 0.74 1.09
N ALA A 59 8.02 1.02 1.17
CA ALA A 59 8.89 0.43 2.17
C ALA A 59 9.70 1.54 2.82
N THR A 60 9.86 1.45 4.14
CA THR A 60 10.72 2.35 4.87
C THR A 60 11.86 1.53 5.41
N VAL A 61 13.08 1.84 4.97
CA VAL A 61 14.27 1.12 5.34
C VAL A 61 15.30 2.13 5.80
N GLN A 62 15.78 1.96 7.02
CA GLN A 62 16.78 2.86 7.58
C GLN A 62 16.37 4.33 7.48
N GLY A 63 15.08 4.58 7.70
CA GLY A 63 14.56 5.94 7.70
C GLY A 63 14.19 6.50 6.35
N GLU A 64 14.47 5.78 5.26
CA GLU A 64 14.11 6.26 3.92
C GLU A 64 12.94 5.49 3.36
N THR A 65 12.06 6.19 2.66
CA THR A 65 10.87 5.60 2.08
C THR A 65 11.04 5.39 0.59
N TYR A 66 10.77 4.17 0.15
CA TYR A 66 10.83 3.78 -1.25
C TYR A 66 9.43 3.43 -1.73
N LYS A 67 9.05 3.96 -2.87
CA LYS A 67 7.71 3.73 -3.40
C LYS A 67 7.68 2.55 -4.34
N ALA A 68 6.55 1.84 -4.36
CA ALA A 68 6.41 0.61 -5.12
C ALA A 68 4.97 0.39 -5.52
N CYS A 69 4.75 -0.56 -6.40
CA CYS A 69 3.45 -1.14 -6.65
C CYS A 69 3.51 -2.61 -6.26
N TRP A 70 2.38 -3.19 -5.88
CA TRP A 70 2.36 -4.59 -5.47
C TRP A 70 1.17 -5.33 -6.05
N ILE A 71 1.33 -6.64 -6.12
CA ILE A 71 0.27 -7.55 -6.52
C ILE A 71 0.47 -8.84 -5.73
N SER A 72 -0.61 -9.54 -5.46
CA SER A 72 -0.55 -10.79 -4.70
C SER A 72 -0.80 -11.97 -5.61
N ASN A 73 -0.13 -13.08 -5.32
CA ASN A 73 -0.45 -14.34 -5.98
C ASN A 73 -1.25 -15.27 -5.06
N GLY A 74 -1.77 -14.73 -3.95
CA GLY A 74 -2.51 -15.50 -2.98
C GLY A 74 -1.69 -15.94 -1.79
N GLU A 75 -0.38 -16.04 -1.92
CA GLU A 75 0.50 -16.44 -0.83
C GLU A 75 1.50 -15.37 -0.46
N ALA A 76 1.93 -14.58 -1.43
CA ALA A 76 2.93 -13.57 -1.19
C ALA A 76 2.58 -12.28 -1.92
N ALA A 77 3.10 -11.19 -1.40
CA ALA A 77 3.02 -9.90 -2.06
C ALA A 77 4.29 -9.73 -2.89
N HIS A 78 4.11 -9.42 -4.15
CA HIS A 78 5.21 -9.12 -5.05
C HIS A 78 5.26 -7.61 -5.23
N LEU A 79 6.40 -7.02 -4.90
CA LEU A 79 6.57 -5.57 -4.98
C LEU A 79 7.58 -5.24 -6.07
N LEU A 80 7.29 -4.18 -6.81
CA LEU A 80 8.24 -3.64 -7.77
C LEU A 80 8.46 -2.18 -7.38
N TYR A 81 9.71 -1.82 -7.13
CA TYR A 81 10.08 -0.50 -6.65
C TYR A 81 10.45 0.42 -7.81
N GLU A 82 10.50 1.70 -7.53
CA GLU A 82 10.78 2.72 -8.54
C GLU A 82 12.11 2.50 -9.25
N ASP A 83 13.09 1.99 -8.54
CA ASP A 83 14.42 1.78 -9.11
C ASP A 83 14.53 0.46 -9.86
N GLY A 84 13.44 -0.28 -9.97
CA GLY A 84 13.45 -1.57 -10.65
C GLY A 84 13.70 -2.75 -9.73
N ASP A 85 13.99 -2.49 -8.47
CA ASP A 85 14.21 -3.54 -7.51
C ASP A 85 12.91 -4.27 -7.24
N GLN A 86 12.98 -5.52 -6.82
CA GLN A 86 11.80 -6.35 -6.57
C GLN A 86 11.87 -6.97 -5.20
N GLY A 87 10.70 -7.20 -4.61
CA GLY A 87 10.61 -7.87 -3.33
C GLY A 87 9.47 -8.86 -3.34
N VAL A 88 9.62 -9.93 -2.58
CA VAL A 88 8.56 -10.92 -2.39
C VAL A 88 8.45 -11.17 -0.90
N ILE A 89 7.28 -10.92 -0.33
CA ILE A 89 7.08 -11.04 1.11
C ILE A 89 5.84 -11.89 1.36
N PRO A 90 5.93 -12.95 2.16
CA PRO A 90 4.75 -13.76 2.46
C PRO A 90 3.65 -12.90 3.05
N LEU A 91 2.42 -13.13 2.62
CA LEU A 91 1.29 -12.39 3.15
C LEU A 91 1.12 -12.61 4.65
N SER A 92 1.56 -13.75 5.15
CA SER A 92 1.47 -14.03 6.58
C SER A 92 2.33 -13.11 7.43
N ASP A 93 3.29 -12.41 6.83
CA ASP A 93 4.12 -11.46 7.57
C ASP A 93 3.44 -10.12 7.77
N PHE A 94 2.33 -9.89 7.08
CA PHE A 94 1.64 -8.61 7.15
C PHE A 94 0.54 -8.64 8.19
N LYS A 95 0.33 -7.50 8.84
CA LYS A 95 -0.70 -7.36 9.85
C LYS A 95 -1.41 -6.04 9.66
N ILE A 96 -2.63 -5.97 10.16
CA ILE A 96 -3.38 -4.74 10.15
C ILE A 96 -2.77 -3.83 11.20
N PRO A 97 -2.43 -2.59 10.86
CA PRO A 97 -1.84 -1.68 11.84
C PRO A 97 -2.81 -1.42 12.98
N LEU A 98 -2.27 -1.33 14.18
CA LEU A 98 -3.08 -0.92 15.32
C LEU A 98 -3.07 0.58 15.38
N THR A 99 -4.21 1.16 15.15
CA THR A 99 -4.32 2.61 15.11
C THR A 99 -5.25 3.16 16.14
N VAL A 100 -5.51 2.44 17.16
CA VAL A 100 -6.45 2.88 18.18
C VAL A 100 -5.87 3.92 19.09
#